data_4e1c75425b534b182fcf08373c930598
#
_entry.id   4e1c75425b534b182fcf08373c930598
#
_cell.length_a   1.000
_cell.length_b   1.000
_cell.length_c   1.000
_cell.angle_alpha   90.00
_cell.angle_beta   90.00
_cell.angle_gamma   90.00
#
_symmetry.space_group_name_H-M   'P 1'
#
loop_
_entity.id
_entity.type
_entity.pdbx_description
1 polymer ?
#
loop_
_entity_poly.entity_id
_entity_poly.type
_entity_poly.pdbx_seq_one_letter_code
_entity_poly.pdbx_strand_id
1 'polypeptide(L)'
;MKEYFNNINGGQGLDHWSPSSTDQPLAKWTVNYGYHTPKERDQFLMDYRPRLGNLTNNTAQRLLCEYRYFKDKKIKIENRNYNEIYQQELDDINKYDPIDEKDKFARDNINELSHKIIKQIQKLYKEIFKDEKTAAERYVASSPKELSHDIVGRIDYESDKILELKTKPSKLYKRKNKDEYYWKQQELSEDLIFDGYWKQVAFYWKCTGKKPFLALANEDDYIIFDDTHEKMKADHLEYQFNLMKNKIYRWEQMIIYCKGNLAELAKITEEPDLNHYFHYKNMTEKQKQIIEQLWGLKA
;
A
#
# COMPACT_ATOMS: atom_id res chain seq x y z
N MET A 1 9.39 -26.24 -9.94
CA MET A 1 9.36 -24.80 -10.28
C MET A 1 9.34 -23.91 -9.03
N LYS A 2 8.58 -24.26 -7.97
CA LYS A 2 8.59 -23.46 -6.71
C LYS A 2 9.97 -23.31 -6.07
N GLU A 3 10.86 -24.25 -6.27
CA GLU A 3 12.26 -24.22 -5.79
C GLU A 3 13.05 -22.98 -6.23
N TYR A 4 12.75 -22.42 -7.40
CA TYR A 4 13.42 -21.22 -7.91
C TYR A 4 13.04 -19.95 -7.15
N PHE A 5 12.02 -20.00 -6.31
CA PHE A 5 11.58 -18.88 -5.49
C PHE A 5 12.16 -18.90 -4.07
N ASN A 6 12.93 -19.93 -3.71
CA ASN A 6 13.50 -20.08 -2.37
C ASN A 6 14.50 -18.98 -2.00
N ASN A 7 15.16 -18.36 -2.98
CA ASN A 7 16.13 -17.28 -2.74
C ASN A 7 15.48 -15.90 -2.54
N ILE A 8 14.17 -15.78 -2.76
CA ILE A 8 13.43 -14.55 -2.57
C ILE A 8 13.19 -14.29 -1.07
N ASN A 9 12.83 -13.08 -0.71
CA ASN A 9 12.67 -12.65 0.69
C ASN A 9 13.94 -12.88 1.52
N GLY A 10 15.11 -12.56 0.96
CA GLY A 10 16.39 -12.75 1.64
C GLY A 10 16.69 -14.22 1.95
N GLY A 11 16.24 -15.15 1.11
CA GLY A 11 16.43 -16.60 1.25
C GLY A 11 15.33 -17.31 2.06
N GLN A 12 14.22 -16.63 2.40
CA GLN A 12 13.09 -17.25 3.09
C GLN A 12 12.04 -17.85 2.14
N GLY A 13 12.17 -17.56 0.84
CA GLY A 13 11.21 -17.97 -0.18
C GLY A 13 10.05 -16.99 -0.40
N LEU A 14 9.42 -17.09 -1.54
CA LEU A 14 8.21 -16.33 -1.85
C LEU A 14 6.98 -17.14 -1.43
N ASP A 15 6.19 -16.60 -0.50
CA ASP A 15 4.94 -17.22 -0.08
C ASP A 15 3.79 -16.91 -1.03
N HIS A 16 3.68 -15.65 -1.43
CA HIS A 16 2.60 -15.14 -2.29
C HIS A 16 2.98 -13.83 -2.96
N TRP A 17 2.23 -13.45 -3.99
CA TRP A 17 2.25 -12.12 -4.58
C TRP A 17 1.24 -11.20 -3.89
N SER A 18 1.53 -9.90 -3.79
CA SER A 18 0.53 -8.92 -3.36
C SER A 18 0.22 -7.92 -4.48
N PRO A 19 -1.02 -7.44 -4.62
CA PRO A 19 -1.38 -6.45 -5.64
C PRO A 19 -0.51 -5.20 -5.58
N SER A 20 -0.23 -4.70 -4.37
CA SER A 20 0.60 -3.51 -4.15
C SER A 20 2.08 -3.72 -4.49
N SER A 21 2.63 -4.92 -4.26
CA SER A 21 4.03 -5.21 -4.59
C SER A 21 4.27 -5.27 -6.10
N THR A 22 3.24 -5.55 -6.88
CA THR A 22 3.34 -5.65 -8.34
C THR A 22 3.22 -4.31 -9.06
N ASP A 23 2.93 -3.24 -8.35
CA ASP A 23 2.81 -1.90 -8.96
C ASP A 23 4.14 -1.18 -9.17
N GLN A 24 5.23 -1.77 -8.73
CA GLN A 24 6.59 -1.26 -8.92
C GLN A 24 7.32 -1.92 -10.11
N PRO A 25 8.41 -1.33 -10.63
CA PRO A 25 9.30 -2.00 -11.59
C PRO A 25 9.92 -3.28 -11.02
N LEU A 26 10.21 -4.26 -11.88
CA LEU A 26 10.81 -5.52 -11.45
C LEU A 26 12.19 -5.32 -10.79
N ALA A 27 13.00 -4.38 -11.29
CA ALA A 27 14.28 -4.04 -10.66
C ALA A 27 14.10 -3.62 -9.19
N LYS A 28 13.16 -2.70 -8.91
CA LYS A 28 12.86 -2.31 -7.53
C LYS A 28 12.30 -3.46 -6.70
N TRP A 29 11.40 -4.27 -7.29
CA TRP A 29 10.86 -5.44 -6.62
C TRP A 29 12.00 -6.42 -6.26
N THR A 30 12.95 -6.65 -7.16
CA THR A 30 14.12 -7.50 -6.92
C THR A 30 14.94 -7.00 -5.74
N VAL A 31 15.24 -5.71 -5.66
CA VAL A 31 15.93 -5.12 -4.50
C VAL A 31 15.13 -5.32 -3.22
N ASN A 32 13.86 -4.96 -3.22
CA ASN A 32 13.04 -4.93 -2.00
C ASN A 32 12.63 -6.33 -1.53
N TYR A 33 12.16 -7.17 -2.43
CA TYR A 33 11.61 -8.49 -2.10
C TYR A 33 12.58 -9.63 -2.41
N GLY A 34 13.49 -9.45 -3.35
CA GLY A 34 14.52 -10.45 -3.62
C GLY A 34 15.52 -10.58 -2.47
N TYR A 35 16.12 -9.46 -2.08
CA TYR A 35 17.26 -9.43 -1.16
C TYR A 35 16.91 -9.10 0.31
N HIS A 36 15.68 -8.71 0.63
CA HIS A 36 15.29 -8.36 1.98
C HIS A 36 14.21 -9.29 2.52
N THR A 37 14.40 -9.74 3.76
CA THR A 37 13.38 -10.46 4.52
C THR A 37 12.16 -9.57 4.82
N PRO A 38 10.98 -10.13 5.12
CA PRO A 38 9.83 -9.34 5.59
C PRO A 38 10.18 -8.40 6.75
N LYS A 39 10.94 -8.90 7.74
CA LYS A 39 11.36 -8.11 8.91
C LYS A 39 12.27 -6.93 8.54
N GLU A 40 13.16 -7.09 7.57
CA GLU A 40 14.01 -5.99 7.10
C GLU A 40 13.20 -4.96 6.31
N ARG A 41 12.17 -5.39 5.58
CA ARG A 41 11.26 -4.47 4.87
C ARG A 41 10.45 -3.59 5.82
N ASP A 42 10.12 -4.07 7.01
CA ASP A 42 9.47 -3.25 8.04
C ASP A 42 10.34 -2.07 8.51
N GLN A 43 11.65 -2.15 8.26
CA GLN A 43 12.63 -1.10 8.57
C GLN A 43 12.92 -0.14 7.41
N PHE A 44 12.23 -0.29 6.27
CA PHE A 44 12.43 0.63 5.16
C PHE A 44 12.00 2.03 5.54
N LEU A 45 12.82 2.99 5.10
CA LEU A 45 12.57 4.40 5.41
C LEU A 45 11.27 4.88 4.79
N MET A 46 10.33 5.28 5.63
CA MET A 46 9.04 5.83 5.26
C MET A 46 8.92 7.27 5.72
N ASP A 47 8.57 8.18 4.81
CA ASP A 47 8.20 9.54 5.21
C ASP A 47 6.81 9.57 5.91
N TYR A 48 6.42 10.76 6.39
CA TYR A 48 5.18 10.95 7.16
C TYR A 48 3.89 10.51 6.42
N ARG A 49 3.84 10.54 5.10
CA ARG A 49 2.60 10.32 4.33
C ARG A 49 2.04 8.91 4.46
N PRO A 50 2.81 7.83 4.23
CA PRO A 50 2.34 6.48 4.52
C PRO A 50 2.00 6.27 5.99
N ARG A 51 2.78 6.87 6.91
CA ARG A 51 2.52 6.78 8.35
C ARG A 51 1.20 7.44 8.74
N LEU A 52 0.93 8.63 8.19
CA LEU A 52 -0.35 9.32 8.39
C LEU A 52 -1.52 8.51 7.82
N GLY A 53 -1.33 7.88 6.64
CA GLY A 53 -2.30 6.97 6.07
C GLY A 53 -2.63 5.80 7.00
N ASN A 54 -1.61 5.16 7.57
CA ASN A 54 -1.79 4.07 8.52
C ASN A 54 -2.49 4.53 9.80
N LEU A 55 -2.07 5.66 10.40
CA LEU A 55 -2.70 6.23 11.58
C LEU A 55 -4.19 6.46 11.37
N THR A 56 -4.53 7.14 10.29
CA THR A 56 -5.91 7.54 10.03
C THR A 56 -6.80 6.35 9.67
N ASN A 57 -6.30 5.43 8.83
CA ASN A 57 -7.06 4.26 8.42
C ASN A 57 -7.23 3.26 9.58
N ASN A 58 -6.17 2.92 10.31
CA ASN A 58 -6.24 2.01 11.46
C ASN A 58 -7.16 2.56 12.56
N THR A 59 -7.04 3.85 12.89
CA THR A 59 -7.93 4.49 13.86
C THR A 59 -9.38 4.39 13.41
N ALA A 60 -9.68 4.74 12.16
CA ALA A 60 -11.03 4.68 11.62
C ALA A 60 -11.58 3.25 11.58
N GLN A 61 -10.80 2.25 11.16
CA GLN A 61 -11.20 0.85 11.17
C GLN A 61 -11.60 0.37 12.58
N ARG A 62 -10.79 0.70 13.59
CA ARG A 62 -11.06 0.30 14.99
C ARG A 62 -12.28 1.00 15.57
N LEU A 63 -12.64 2.18 15.08
CA LEU A 63 -13.83 2.92 15.52
C LEU A 63 -15.10 2.46 14.82
N LEU A 64 -15.02 2.14 13.53
CA LEU A 64 -16.18 2.01 12.65
C LEU A 64 -16.56 0.55 12.40
N CYS A 65 -15.57 -0.36 12.26
CA CYS A 65 -15.84 -1.76 11.98
C CYS A 65 -16.27 -2.52 13.23
N GLU A 66 -17.17 -3.49 13.09
CA GLU A 66 -17.53 -4.40 14.18
C GLU A 66 -16.47 -5.46 14.43
N TYR A 67 -15.78 -5.86 13.35
CA TYR A 67 -14.77 -6.92 13.38
C TYR A 67 -13.48 -6.46 12.69
N ARG A 68 -12.38 -7.11 13.08
CA ARG A 68 -11.08 -7.03 12.36
C ARG A 68 -10.57 -8.44 12.16
N TYR A 69 -9.96 -8.69 11.00
CA TYR A 69 -9.26 -9.93 10.76
C TYR A 69 -7.79 -9.82 11.20
N PHE A 70 -7.34 -10.84 11.89
CA PHE A 70 -5.92 -11.06 12.17
C PHE A 70 -5.57 -12.43 11.57
N LYS A 71 -4.90 -12.42 10.44
CA LYS A 71 -4.78 -13.56 9.53
C LYS A 71 -6.21 -14.03 9.19
N ASP A 72 -6.53 -15.31 9.39
CA ASP A 72 -7.85 -15.89 9.09
C ASP A 72 -8.87 -15.77 10.24
N LYS A 73 -8.46 -15.19 11.37
CA LYS A 73 -9.33 -15.08 12.55
C LYS A 73 -10.09 -13.76 12.55
N LYS A 74 -11.42 -13.86 12.53
CA LYS A 74 -12.33 -12.73 12.71
C LYS A 74 -12.47 -12.42 14.19
N ILE A 75 -12.00 -11.25 14.62
CA ILE A 75 -11.98 -10.79 16.02
C ILE A 75 -12.93 -9.61 16.15
N LYS A 76 -13.80 -9.64 17.16
CA LYS A 76 -14.69 -8.52 17.47
C LYS A 76 -13.88 -7.39 18.08
N ILE A 77 -14.16 -6.15 17.65
CA ILE A 77 -13.53 -4.94 18.18
C ILE A 77 -14.32 -4.48 19.40
N GLU A 78 -13.75 -4.63 20.60
CA GLU A 78 -14.43 -4.27 21.85
C GLU A 78 -14.15 -2.82 22.24
N ASN A 79 -12.91 -2.35 22.13
CA ASN A 79 -12.56 -0.98 22.50
C ASN A 79 -12.98 0.02 21.40
N ARG A 80 -13.78 1.01 21.80
CA ARG A 80 -14.31 2.09 20.96
C ARG A 80 -13.90 3.48 21.47
N ASN A 81 -13.01 3.56 22.44
CA ASN A 81 -12.54 4.83 22.94
C ASN A 81 -11.60 5.49 21.94
N TYR A 82 -12.06 6.61 21.36
CA TYR A 82 -11.31 7.33 20.35
C TYR A 82 -9.90 7.73 20.81
N ASN A 83 -9.79 8.30 21.99
CA ASN A 83 -8.51 8.82 22.48
C ASN A 83 -7.50 7.69 22.73
N GLU A 84 -7.94 6.57 23.30
CA GLU A 84 -7.09 5.41 23.52
C GLU A 84 -6.63 4.78 22.22
N ILE A 85 -7.54 4.58 21.26
CA ILE A 85 -7.23 4.02 19.95
C ILE A 85 -6.25 4.93 19.21
N TYR A 86 -6.56 6.22 19.15
CA TYR A 86 -5.73 7.19 18.44
C TYR A 86 -4.33 7.27 19.04
N GLN A 87 -4.21 7.30 20.37
CA GLN A 87 -2.92 7.35 21.04
C GLN A 87 -2.07 6.09 20.76
N GLN A 88 -2.69 4.90 20.79
CA GLN A 88 -1.98 3.66 20.46
C GLN A 88 -1.43 3.66 19.02
N GLU A 89 -2.24 4.08 18.04
CA GLU A 89 -1.80 4.16 16.64
C GLU A 89 -0.72 5.25 16.45
N LEU A 90 -0.82 6.37 17.18
CA LEU A 90 0.18 7.43 17.18
C LEU A 90 1.52 6.97 17.79
N ASP A 91 1.47 6.22 18.88
CA ASP A 91 2.67 5.67 19.53
C ASP A 91 3.39 4.68 18.60
N ASP A 92 2.64 3.90 17.81
CA ASP A 92 3.23 2.98 16.83
C ASP A 92 3.96 3.74 15.70
N ILE A 93 3.43 4.88 15.28
CA ILE A 93 4.08 5.74 14.28
C ILE A 93 5.32 6.42 14.85
N ASN A 94 5.27 6.86 16.10
CA ASN A 94 6.38 7.55 16.76
C ASN A 94 7.57 6.64 17.09
N LYS A 95 7.45 5.33 16.91
CA LYS A 95 8.59 4.38 17.02
C LYS A 95 9.65 4.58 15.93
N TYR A 96 9.30 5.25 14.85
CA TYR A 96 10.21 5.46 13.73
C TYR A 96 10.91 6.82 13.82
N ASP A 97 12.21 6.84 13.61
CA ASP A 97 12.97 8.08 13.53
C ASP A 97 12.60 8.86 12.26
N PRO A 98 12.52 10.19 12.32
CA PRO A 98 12.32 11.02 11.14
C PRO A 98 13.50 10.90 10.17
N ILE A 99 13.22 10.94 8.87
CA ILE A 99 14.24 10.83 7.83
C ILE A 99 15.04 12.14 7.69
N ASP A 100 14.37 13.26 7.83
CA ASP A 100 14.93 14.61 7.70
C ASP A 100 14.14 15.62 8.56
N GLU A 101 14.56 16.87 8.58
CA GLU A 101 13.90 17.96 9.32
C GLU A 101 12.46 18.22 8.86
N LYS A 102 12.17 18.00 7.58
CA LYS A 102 10.82 18.11 7.04
C LYS A 102 9.91 17.02 7.60
N ASP A 103 10.40 15.78 7.64
CA ASP A 103 9.68 14.63 8.18
C ASP A 103 9.48 14.76 9.69
N LYS A 104 10.47 15.31 10.41
CA LYS A 104 10.37 15.64 11.83
C LYS A 104 9.28 16.68 12.08
N PHE A 105 9.27 17.78 11.33
CA PHE A 105 8.21 18.77 11.43
C PHE A 105 6.82 18.16 11.16
N ALA A 106 6.72 17.32 10.14
CA ALA A 106 5.47 16.64 9.81
C ALA A 106 4.99 15.75 10.96
N ARG A 107 5.88 14.94 11.55
CA ARG A 107 5.57 14.09 12.69
C ARG A 107 5.06 14.90 13.89
N ASP A 108 5.75 15.98 14.21
CA ASP A 108 5.43 16.80 15.38
C ASP A 108 4.10 17.59 15.20
N ASN A 109 3.61 17.73 13.97
CA ASN A 109 2.38 18.46 13.61
C ASN A 109 1.31 17.59 12.95
N ILE A 110 1.39 16.26 13.08
CA ILE A 110 0.49 15.32 12.40
C ILE A 110 -0.94 15.28 13.00
N ASN A 111 -1.08 15.64 14.29
CA ASN A 111 -2.31 15.43 15.04
C ASN A 111 -3.52 16.16 14.45
N GLU A 112 -3.41 17.46 14.18
CA GLU A 112 -4.54 18.22 13.65
C GLU A 112 -4.99 17.68 12.30
N LEU A 113 -4.02 17.33 11.44
CA LEU A 113 -4.28 16.82 10.11
C LEU A 113 -4.98 15.46 10.16
N SER A 114 -4.48 14.55 11.00
CA SER A 114 -5.04 13.21 11.14
C SER A 114 -6.46 13.21 11.71
N HIS A 115 -6.75 14.05 12.70
CA HIS A 115 -8.11 14.16 13.23
C HIS A 115 -9.12 14.64 12.17
N LYS A 116 -8.72 15.58 11.32
CA LYS A 116 -9.58 16.05 10.21
C LYS A 116 -9.82 14.93 9.20
N ILE A 117 -8.78 14.22 8.79
CA ILE A 117 -8.88 13.08 7.84
C ILE A 117 -9.78 11.99 8.42
N ILE A 118 -9.62 11.61 9.69
CA ILE A 118 -10.47 10.60 10.34
C ILE A 118 -11.96 11.01 10.29
N LYS A 119 -12.28 12.30 10.49
CA LYS A 119 -13.66 12.79 10.35
C LYS A 119 -14.21 12.61 8.94
N GLN A 120 -13.41 12.85 7.91
CA GLN A 120 -13.85 12.61 6.52
C GLN A 120 -14.02 11.12 6.24
N ILE A 121 -13.13 10.27 6.74
CA ILE A 121 -13.29 8.81 6.65
C ILE A 121 -14.59 8.35 7.33
N GLN A 122 -14.95 8.92 8.49
CA GLN A 122 -16.21 8.60 9.15
C GLN A 122 -17.45 8.99 8.34
N LYS A 123 -17.39 10.13 7.62
CA LYS A 123 -18.50 10.57 6.75
C LYS A 123 -18.64 9.65 5.54
N LEU A 124 -17.54 9.41 4.80
CA LEU A 124 -17.55 8.53 3.62
C LEU A 124 -17.96 7.10 3.99
N TYR A 125 -17.51 6.59 5.14
CA TYR A 125 -17.91 5.29 5.64
C TYR A 125 -19.43 5.18 5.85
N LYS A 126 -20.03 6.20 6.50
CA LYS A 126 -21.48 6.26 6.70
C LYS A 126 -22.25 6.35 5.38
N GLU A 127 -21.71 7.05 4.39
CA GLU A 127 -22.32 7.13 3.06
C GLU A 127 -22.36 5.79 2.35
N ILE A 128 -21.24 5.04 2.38
CA ILE A 128 -21.11 3.74 1.70
C ILE A 128 -21.84 2.62 2.44
N PHE A 129 -21.60 2.50 3.75
CA PHE A 129 -22.04 1.32 4.52
C PHE A 129 -23.30 1.56 5.34
N LYS A 130 -23.68 2.82 5.60
CA LYS A 130 -24.85 3.16 6.43
C LYS A 130 -24.81 2.44 7.79
N ASP A 131 -25.76 1.56 8.03
CA ASP A 131 -25.87 0.77 9.26
C ASP A 131 -25.34 -0.67 9.12
N GLU A 132 -24.64 -0.96 8.02
CA GLU A 132 -24.09 -2.29 7.79
C GLU A 132 -22.96 -2.61 8.78
N LYS A 133 -22.94 -3.85 9.25
CA LYS A 133 -21.85 -4.38 10.06
C LYS A 133 -20.66 -4.73 9.16
N THR A 134 -19.54 -4.05 9.36
CA THR A 134 -18.35 -4.25 8.57
C THR A 134 -17.24 -4.98 9.32
N ALA A 135 -16.32 -5.54 8.54
CA ALA A 135 -15.06 -6.06 9.02
C ALA A 135 -13.90 -5.34 8.33
N ALA A 136 -12.81 -5.13 9.06
CA ALA A 136 -11.57 -4.57 8.53
C ALA A 136 -10.53 -5.66 8.29
N GLU A 137 -9.58 -5.37 7.36
CA GLU A 137 -8.35 -6.14 7.18
C GLU A 137 -8.57 -7.61 6.76
N ARG A 138 -9.65 -7.89 6.01
CA ARG A 138 -9.90 -9.26 5.54
C ARG A 138 -8.89 -9.69 4.49
N TYR A 139 -8.23 -10.82 4.74
CA TYR A 139 -7.37 -11.48 3.76
C TYR A 139 -8.22 -12.17 2.70
N VAL A 140 -7.84 -11.96 1.44
CA VAL A 140 -8.42 -12.63 0.28
C VAL A 140 -7.29 -13.14 -0.62
N ALA A 141 -7.53 -14.28 -1.26
CA ALA A 141 -6.54 -14.91 -2.13
C ALA A 141 -7.18 -15.31 -3.47
N SER A 142 -6.37 -15.27 -4.52
CA SER A 142 -6.68 -15.84 -5.82
C SER A 142 -5.54 -16.75 -6.24
N SER A 143 -5.87 -17.95 -6.73
CA SER A 143 -4.93 -18.99 -7.17
C SER A 143 -5.06 -19.22 -8.68
N PRO A 144 -4.60 -18.30 -9.54
CA PRO A 144 -4.63 -18.50 -10.98
C PRO A 144 -3.78 -19.71 -11.37
N LYS A 145 -4.30 -20.59 -12.21
CA LYS A 145 -3.62 -21.85 -12.61
C LYS A 145 -2.27 -21.62 -13.30
N GLU A 146 -2.11 -20.46 -13.93
CA GLU A 146 -0.90 -20.08 -14.66
C GLU A 146 0.25 -19.63 -13.74
N LEU A 147 -0.06 -19.30 -12.48
CA LEU A 147 0.93 -18.82 -11.53
C LEU A 147 1.44 -19.93 -10.62
N SER A 148 2.69 -19.82 -10.19
CA SER A 148 3.31 -20.72 -9.22
C SER A 148 2.89 -20.41 -7.79
N HIS A 149 2.49 -19.16 -7.52
CA HIS A 149 2.10 -18.68 -6.20
C HIS A 149 0.77 -17.92 -6.26
N ASP A 150 0.04 -17.97 -5.16
CA ASP A 150 -1.20 -17.23 -5.00
C ASP A 150 -0.96 -15.72 -5.02
N ILE A 151 -1.98 -14.97 -5.40
CA ILE A 151 -2.06 -13.54 -5.16
C ILE A 151 -2.88 -13.33 -3.89
N VAL A 152 -2.32 -12.63 -2.90
CA VAL A 152 -2.97 -12.37 -1.61
C VAL A 152 -3.05 -10.88 -1.36
N GLY A 153 -4.19 -10.42 -0.88
CA GLY A 153 -4.39 -9.02 -0.51
C GLY A 153 -5.25 -8.89 0.75
N ARG A 154 -5.38 -7.66 1.21
CA ARG A 154 -6.08 -7.34 2.44
C ARG A 154 -7.02 -6.17 2.20
N ILE A 155 -8.32 -6.41 2.36
CA ILE A 155 -9.39 -5.45 2.12
C ILE A 155 -9.50 -4.50 3.32
N ASP A 156 -9.51 -3.20 3.08
CA ASP A 156 -9.61 -2.20 4.16
C ASP A 156 -10.93 -2.30 4.91
N TYR A 157 -12.07 -2.35 4.20
CA TYR A 157 -13.41 -2.44 4.80
C TYR A 157 -14.30 -3.36 3.97
N GLU A 158 -15.03 -4.25 4.62
CA GLU A 158 -15.91 -5.22 3.98
C GLU A 158 -17.23 -5.43 4.73
N SER A 159 -18.33 -5.50 3.95
CA SER A 159 -19.65 -6.01 4.31
C SER A 159 -20.19 -6.82 3.11
N ASP A 160 -21.38 -6.47 2.59
CA ASP A 160 -21.82 -6.85 1.24
C ASP A 160 -21.13 -6.07 0.14
N LYS A 161 -20.36 -5.08 0.51
CA LYS A 161 -19.51 -4.21 -0.31
C LYS A 161 -18.05 -4.32 0.13
N ILE A 162 -17.14 -3.88 -0.71
CA ILE A 162 -15.73 -3.72 -0.37
C ILE A 162 -15.29 -2.28 -0.62
N LEU A 163 -14.47 -1.74 0.26
CA LEU A 163 -13.89 -0.42 0.12
C LEU A 163 -12.36 -0.51 0.27
N GLU A 164 -11.67 0.05 -0.71
CA GLU A 164 -10.26 0.42 -0.64
C GLU A 164 -10.15 1.92 -0.39
N LEU A 165 -9.48 2.30 0.67
CA LEU A 165 -9.34 3.69 1.09
C LEU A 165 -7.90 4.18 0.91
N LYS A 166 -7.75 5.34 0.27
CA LYS A 166 -6.45 6.01 0.13
C LYS A 166 -6.51 7.41 0.71
N THR A 167 -5.65 7.72 1.64
CA THR A 167 -5.52 9.08 2.16
C THR A 167 -4.57 9.90 1.29
N LYS A 168 -4.95 11.14 1.02
CA LYS A 168 -4.22 12.12 0.23
C LYS A 168 -4.04 13.41 1.04
N PRO A 169 -3.20 13.38 2.09
CA PRO A 169 -3.04 14.54 2.98
C PRO A 169 -2.39 15.73 2.26
N SER A 170 -2.54 16.90 2.84
CA SER A 170 -1.79 18.10 2.46
C SER A 170 -0.30 17.80 2.30
N LYS A 171 0.30 18.45 1.33
CA LYS A 171 1.76 18.40 1.11
C LYS A 171 2.47 19.45 1.95
N LEU A 172 3.57 19.06 2.55
CA LEU A 172 4.41 19.96 3.31
C LEU A 172 5.43 20.67 2.40
N TYR A 173 5.48 21.99 2.45
CA TYR A 173 6.40 22.84 1.70
C TYR A 173 7.21 23.72 2.63
N LYS A 174 8.46 24.04 2.24
CA LYS A 174 9.30 25.03 2.90
C LYS A 174 9.10 26.38 2.24
N ARG A 175 8.93 27.46 3.03
CA ARG A 175 8.85 28.83 2.50
C ARG A 175 10.22 29.25 1.94
N LYS A 176 10.23 29.85 0.73
CA LYS A 176 11.49 30.15 -0.01
C LYS A 176 12.50 30.99 0.75
N ASN A 177 12.08 31.87 1.65
CA ASN A 177 12.97 32.84 2.33
C ASN A 177 12.89 32.75 3.85
N LYS A 178 12.34 31.66 4.40
CA LYS A 178 12.21 31.44 5.83
C LYS A 178 12.40 29.95 6.14
N ASP A 179 12.95 29.67 7.29
CA ASP A 179 13.11 28.29 7.77
C ASP A 179 11.81 27.77 8.39
N GLU A 180 10.71 27.99 7.67
CA GLU A 180 9.36 27.64 8.08
C GLU A 180 8.72 26.66 7.09
N TYR A 181 8.07 25.62 7.63
CA TYR A 181 7.25 24.71 6.84
C TYR A 181 5.77 25.09 6.92
N TYR A 182 5.01 24.78 5.86
CA TYR A 182 3.57 24.96 5.83
C TYR A 182 2.90 23.85 5.05
N TRP A 183 1.68 23.51 5.44
CA TRP A 183 0.85 22.57 4.75
C TRP A 183 0.14 23.24 3.57
N LYS A 184 0.21 22.61 2.41
CA LYS A 184 -0.58 23.00 1.23
C LYS A 184 -1.55 21.87 0.91
N GLN A 185 -2.83 22.17 1.01
CA GLN A 185 -3.91 21.28 0.65
C GLN A 185 -3.77 20.75 -0.79
N GLN A 186 -4.19 19.52 -1.00
CA GLN A 186 -4.37 18.92 -2.31
C GLN A 186 -5.86 18.84 -2.62
N GLU A 187 -6.28 19.43 -3.74
CA GLU A 187 -7.58 19.15 -4.30
C GLU A 187 -7.67 17.68 -4.69
N LEU A 188 -8.74 17.00 -4.26
CA LEU A 188 -8.96 15.61 -4.61
C LEU A 188 -9.46 15.51 -6.04
N SER A 189 -8.86 14.63 -6.82
CA SER A 189 -9.26 14.33 -8.19
C SER A 189 -8.89 12.91 -8.55
N GLU A 190 -9.43 12.39 -9.65
CA GLU A 190 -9.06 11.08 -10.19
C GLU A 190 -7.56 11.01 -10.54
N ASP A 191 -6.93 12.13 -10.92
CA ASP A 191 -5.50 12.18 -11.26
C ASP A 191 -4.58 11.78 -10.11
N LEU A 192 -5.10 11.78 -8.87
CA LEU A 192 -4.38 11.28 -7.70
C LEU A 192 -4.43 9.75 -7.55
N ILE A 193 -5.16 9.06 -8.42
CA ILE A 193 -5.29 7.60 -8.39
C ILE A 193 -4.23 6.98 -9.29
N PHE A 194 -3.32 6.24 -8.70
CA PHE A 194 -2.35 5.44 -9.44
C PHE A 194 -3.00 4.16 -9.98
N ASP A 195 -2.50 3.67 -11.12
CA ASP A 195 -2.97 2.41 -11.74
C ASP A 195 -2.99 1.22 -10.76
N GLY A 196 -2.06 1.19 -9.81
CA GLY A 196 -2.01 0.16 -8.78
C GLY A 196 -3.25 0.11 -7.89
N TYR A 197 -3.93 1.25 -7.67
CA TYR A 197 -5.16 1.27 -6.86
C TYR A 197 -6.32 0.60 -7.60
N TRP A 198 -6.45 0.85 -8.91
CA TRP A 198 -7.44 0.16 -9.74
C TRP A 198 -7.21 -1.35 -9.80
N LYS A 199 -5.95 -1.78 -9.94
CA LYS A 199 -5.56 -3.20 -9.90
C LYS A 199 -5.87 -3.85 -8.55
N GLN A 200 -5.65 -3.12 -7.46
CA GLN A 200 -5.94 -3.59 -6.10
C GLN A 200 -7.44 -3.79 -5.89
N VAL A 201 -8.26 -2.83 -6.28
CA VAL A 201 -9.73 -2.94 -6.24
C VAL A 201 -10.23 -4.07 -7.14
N ALA A 202 -9.69 -4.18 -8.35
CA ALA A 202 -10.03 -5.25 -9.29
C ALA A 202 -9.72 -6.65 -8.74
N PHE A 203 -8.60 -6.79 -8.03
CA PHE A 203 -8.26 -8.02 -7.33
C PHE A 203 -9.27 -8.37 -6.23
N TYR A 204 -9.64 -7.39 -5.39
CA TYR A 204 -10.62 -7.63 -4.33
C TYR A 204 -12.00 -7.96 -4.88
N TRP A 205 -12.43 -7.25 -5.92
CA TRP A 205 -13.67 -7.57 -6.63
C TRP A 205 -13.64 -9.00 -7.19
N LYS A 206 -12.54 -9.40 -7.84
CA LYS A 206 -12.40 -10.75 -8.41
C LYS A 206 -12.45 -11.84 -7.35
N CYS A 207 -11.86 -11.59 -6.18
CA CYS A 207 -11.87 -12.56 -5.06
C CYS A 207 -13.23 -12.69 -4.37
N THR A 208 -14.02 -11.60 -4.33
CA THR A 208 -15.21 -11.54 -3.48
C THR A 208 -16.54 -11.53 -4.25
N GLY A 209 -16.54 -11.08 -5.50
CA GLY A 209 -17.75 -10.82 -6.28
C GLY A 209 -18.60 -9.64 -5.74
N LYS A 210 -18.12 -8.93 -4.71
CA LYS A 210 -18.87 -7.85 -4.05
C LYS A 210 -18.74 -6.53 -4.80
N LYS A 211 -19.73 -5.62 -4.60
CA LYS A 211 -19.68 -4.26 -5.14
C LYS A 211 -18.47 -3.52 -4.59
N PRO A 212 -17.54 -3.07 -5.45
CA PRO A 212 -16.33 -2.41 -5.01
C PRO A 212 -16.51 -0.90 -4.93
N PHE A 213 -15.78 -0.29 -4.00
CA PHE A 213 -15.60 1.13 -3.86
C PHE A 213 -14.12 1.45 -3.72
N LEU A 214 -13.67 2.52 -4.38
CA LEU A 214 -12.39 3.16 -4.14
C LEU A 214 -12.67 4.57 -3.62
N ALA A 215 -12.04 4.96 -2.53
CA ALA A 215 -12.20 6.31 -2.01
C ALA A 215 -10.86 6.99 -1.76
N LEU A 216 -10.84 8.29 -2.02
CA LEU A 216 -9.79 9.20 -1.58
C LEU A 216 -10.32 10.09 -0.46
N ALA A 217 -9.53 10.32 0.59
CA ALA A 217 -9.86 11.26 1.65
C ALA A 217 -8.66 12.14 1.99
N ASN A 218 -8.91 13.42 2.23
CA ASN A 218 -7.96 14.35 2.83
C ASN A 218 -8.57 15.00 4.08
N GLU A 219 -7.98 16.08 4.58
CA GLU A 219 -8.45 16.79 5.77
C GLU A 219 -9.76 17.53 5.60
N ASP A 220 -10.16 17.87 4.38
CA ASP A 220 -11.32 18.73 4.13
C ASP A 220 -12.45 18.03 3.38
N ASP A 221 -12.10 17.01 2.56
CA ASP A 221 -13.07 16.37 1.67
C ASP A 221 -12.75 14.89 1.40
N TYR A 222 -13.65 14.21 0.68
CA TYR A 222 -13.46 12.86 0.15
C TYR A 222 -14.15 12.70 -1.21
N ILE A 223 -13.64 11.78 -2.01
CA ILE A 223 -14.25 11.36 -3.28
C ILE A 223 -14.44 9.85 -3.26
N ILE A 224 -15.60 9.40 -3.72
CA ILE A 224 -15.96 7.99 -3.84
C ILE A 224 -16.11 7.63 -5.32
N PHE A 225 -15.46 6.54 -5.73
CA PHE A 225 -15.62 5.91 -7.04
C PHE A 225 -16.33 4.58 -6.84
N ASP A 226 -17.48 4.43 -7.47
CA ASP A 226 -18.31 3.23 -7.44
C ASP A 226 -18.61 2.73 -8.87
N ASP A 227 -19.56 1.81 -9.00
CA ASP A 227 -19.94 1.19 -10.27
C ASP A 227 -20.53 2.15 -11.32
N THR A 228 -20.79 3.41 -10.96
CA THR A 228 -21.15 4.47 -11.93
C THR A 228 -19.92 4.98 -12.69
N HIS A 229 -18.74 4.85 -12.09
CA HIS A 229 -17.48 5.24 -12.69
C HIS A 229 -17.00 4.20 -13.71
N GLU A 230 -16.50 4.63 -14.88
CA GLU A 230 -16.09 3.72 -15.96
C GLU A 230 -15.07 2.68 -15.53
N LYS A 231 -14.05 3.10 -14.78
CA LYS A 231 -12.99 2.20 -14.28
C LYS A 231 -13.43 1.22 -13.19
N MET A 232 -14.66 1.37 -12.67
CA MET A 232 -15.24 0.48 -11.68
C MET A 232 -16.26 -0.51 -12.27
N LYS A 233 -16.49 -0.45 -13.59
CA LYS A 233 -17.33 -1.42 -14.28
C LYS A 233 -16.64 -2.78 -14.40
N ALA A 234 -17.44 -3.85 -14.42
CA ALA A 234 -16.96 -5.23 -14.35
C ALA A 234 -15.95 -5.59 -15.45
N ASP A 235 -16.15 -5.13 -16.69
CA ASP A 235 -15.24 -5.35 -17.81
C ASP A 235 -13.88 -4.68 -17.61
N HIS A 236 -13.87 -3.45 -17.06
CA HIS A 236 -12.63 -2.76 -16.74
C HIS A 236 -11.91 -3.40 -15.55
N LEU A 237 -12.64 -3.80 -14.51
CA LEU A 237 -12.06 -4.51 -13.35
C LEU A 237 -11.45 -5.85 -13.77
N GLU A 238 -12.13 -6.61 -14.64
CA GLU A 238 -11.58 -7.84 -15.22
C GLU A 238 -10.30 -7.57 -16.03
N TYR A 239 -10.28 -6.50 -16.81
CA TYR A 239 -9.09 -6.08 -17.56
C TYR A 239 -7.92 -5.75 -16.62
N GLN A 240 -8.14 -4.95 -15.56
CA GLN A 240 -7.11 -4.58 -14.59
C GLN A 240 -6.57 -5.80 -13.82
N PHE A 241 -7.45 -6.73 -13.43
CA PHE A 241 -7.03 -7.99 -12.81
C PHE A 241 -6.13 -8.80 -13.74
N ASN A 242 -6.52 -8.93 -15.02
CA ASN A 242 -5.73 -9.65 -16.00
C ASN A 242 -4.39 -8.98 -16.31
N LEU A 243 -4.31 -7.65 -16.33
CA LEU A 243 -3.03 -6.93 -16.46
C LEU A 243 -2.09 -7.27 -15.30
N MET A 244 -2.58 -7.23 -14.06
CA MET A 244 -1.79 -7.60 -12.89
C MET A 244 -1.35 -9.07 -12.95
N LYS A 245 -2.26 -10.00 -13.21
CA LYS A 245 -1.96 -11.43 -13.35
C LYS A 245 -0.91 -11.70 -14.41
N ASN A 246 -1.04 -11.08 -15.58
CA ASN A 246 -0.09 -11.25 -16.67
C ASN A 246 1.29 -10.65 -16.35
N LYS A 247 1.34 -9.56 -15.59
CA LYS A 247 2.60 -8.98 -15.10
C LYS A 247 3.30 -9.97 -14.15
N ILE A 248 2.57 -10.52 -13.19
CA ILE A 248 3.10 -11.53 -12.26
C ILE A 248 3.59 -12.76 -13.02
N TYR A 249 2.80 -13.27 -13.97
CA TYR A 249 3.18 -14.40 -14.79
C TYR A 249 4.52 -14.16 -15.50
N ARG A 250 4.70 -13.00 -16.13
CA ARG A 250 5.98 -12.65 -16.79
C ARG A 250 7.14 -12.64 -15.79
N TRP A 251 6.93 -12.08 -14.61
CA TRP A 251 7.95 -12.05 -13.56
C TRP A 251 8.33 -13.45 -13.10
N GLU A 252 7.34 -14.33 -12.88
CA GLU A 252 7.61 -15.74 -12.55
C GLU A 252 8.41 -16.43 -13.65
N GLN A 253 8.05 -16.23 -14.94
CA GLN A 253 8.81 -16.81 -16.04
C GLN A 253 10.28 -16.31 -16.08
N MET A 254 10.52 -15.03 -15.80
CA MET A 254 11.89 -14.48 -15.72
C MET A 254 12.67 -15.08 -14.53
N ILE A 255 12.04 -15.21 -13.36
CA ILE A 255 12.65 -15.82 -12.17
C ILE A 255 12.99 -17.32 -12.48
N ILE A 256 12.07 -18.05 -13.10
CA ILE A 256 12.28 -19.44 -13.50
C ILE A 256 13.41 -19.55 -14.54
N TYR A 257 13.44 -18.69 -15.55
CA TYR A 257 14.48 -18.64 -16.55
C TYR A 257 15.87 -18.45 -15.92
N CYS A 258 15.98 -17.55 -14.95
CA CYS A 258 17.20 -17.30 -14.19
C CYS A 258 17.45 -18.35 -13.09
N LYS A 259 16.64 -19.41 -12.99
CA LYS A 259 16.74 -20.47 -11.96
C LYS A 259 16.79 -19.91 -10.54
N GLY A 260 16.07 -18.82 -10.28
CA GLY A 260 16.05 -18.12 -8.99
C GLY A 260 17.32 -17.34 -8.65
N ASN A 261 18.23 -17.17 -9.59
CA ASN A 261 19.42 -16.35 -9.40
C ASN A 261 19.06 -14.87 -9.61
N LEU A 262 19.04 -14.10 -8.52
CA LEU A 262 18.64 -12.69 -8.53
C LEU A 262 19.65 -11.79 -9.28
N ALA A 263 20.94 -12.15 -9.31
CA ALA A 263 21.92 -11.40 -10.08
C ALA A 263 21.74 -11.62 -11.60
N GLU A 264 21.40 -12.83 -12.03
CA GLU A 264 21.03 -13.07 -13.42
C GLU A 264 19.70 -12.41 -13.80
N LEU A 265 18.73 -12.38 -12.86
CA LEU A 265 17.47 -11.65 -13.05
C LEU A 265 17.74 -10.17 -13.27
N ALA A 266 18.64 -9.56 -12.49
CA ALA A 266 19.02 -8.16 -12.66
C ALA A 266 19.59 -7.84 -14.03
N LYS A 267 20.37 -8.74 -14.62
CA LYS A 267 20.96 -8.55 -15.98
C LYS A 267 19.93 -8.50 -17.11
N ILE A 268 18.77 -9.11 -16.92
CA ILE A 268 17.71 -9.17 -17.95
C ILE A 268 16.54 -8.20 -17.64
N THR A 269 16.60 -7.48 -16.52
CA THR A 269 15.64 -6.44 -16.18
C THR A 269 16.15 -5.06 -16.59
N GLU A 270 15.23 -4.12 -16.80
CA GLU A 270 15.61 -2.72 -16.97
C GLU A 270 16.39 -2.22 -15.76
N GLU A 271 17.39 -1.38 -16.01
CA GLU A 271 18.12 -0.70 -14.94
C GLU A 271 17.19 0.19 -14.12
N PRO A 272 17.40 0.29 -12.80
CA PRO A 272 16.58 1.17 -11.96
C PRO A 272 16.82 2.64 -12.31
N ASP A 273 15.75 3.37 -12.63
CA ASP A 273 15.82 4.84 -12.74
C ASP A 273 15.87 5.45 -11.32
N LEU A 274 17.08 5.70 -10.84
CA LEU A 274 17.32 6.23 -9.50
C LEU A 274 16.73 7.64 -9.28
N ASN A 275 16.42 8.36 -10.38
CA ASN A 275 15.78 9.67 -10.31
C ASN A 275 14.26 9.55 -10.08
N HIS A 276 13.70 8.35 -10.20
CA HIS A 276 12.28 8.16 -10.01
C HIS A 276 11.91 8.28 -8.52
N TYR A 277 11.35 9.45 -8.16
CA TYR A 277 11.07 9.87 -6.79
C TYR A 277 10.33 8.81 -5.94
N PHE A 278 9.29 8.18 -6.49
CA PHE A 278 8.48 7.21 -5.72
C PHE A 278 9.18 5.89 -5.44
N HIS A 279 10.13 5.52 -6.29
CA HIS A 279 10.73 4.20 -6.22
C HIS A 279 12.04 4.18 -5.45
N TYR A 280 12.83 5.25 -5.53
CA TYR A 280 14.20 5.24 -5.03
C TYR A 280 14.52 6.35 -4.03
N LYS A 281 13.51 7.16 -3.65
CA LYS A 281 13.67 8.08 -2.54
C LYS A 281 13.76 7.29 -1.21
N ASN A 282 14.60 7.76 -0.31
CA ASN A 282 14.73 7.23 1.05
C ASN A 282 15.16 5.76 1.12
N MET A 283 16.09 5.36 0.26
CA MET A 283 16.67 4.01 0.31
C MET A 283 17.58 3.84 1.53
N THR A 284 17.52 2.66 2.14
CA THR A 284 18.50 2.24 3.14
C THR A 284 19.86 1.99 2.50
N GLU A 285 20.92 2.04 3.29
CA GLU A 285 22.27 1.75 2.78
C GLU A 285 22.38 0.34 2.17
N LYS A 286 21.69 -0.64 2.73
CA LYS A 286 21.63 -2.00 2.15
C LYS A 286 21.00 -2.00 0.75
N GLN A 287 19.91 -1.25 0.55
CA GLN A 287 19.28 -1.13 -0.77
C GLN A 287 20.22 -0.49 -1.80
N LYS A 288 20.93 0.56 -1.42
CA LYS A 288 21.94 1.22 -2.27
C LYS A 288 23.07 0.28 -2.64
N GLN A 289 23.63 -0.45 -1.67
CA GLN A 289 24.69 -1.45 -1.90
C GLN A 289 24.24 -2.55 -2.87
N ILE A 290 22.99 -3.02 -2.74
CA ILE A 290 22.45 -4.03 -3.66
C ILE A 290 22.34 -3.46 -5.08
N ILE A 291 21.88 -2.21 -5.25
CA ILE A 291 21.79 -1.56 -6.56
C ILE A 291 23.18 -1.40 -7.19
N GLU A 292 24.16 -0.95 -6.42
CA GLU A 292 25.54 -0.83 -6.88
C GLU A 292 26.12 -2.20 -7.29
N GLN A 293 25.87 -3.23 -6.49
CA GLN A 293 26.33 -4.59 -6.78
C GLN A 293 25.69 -5.17 -8.04
N LEU A 294 24.39 -4.93 -8.28
CA LEU A 294 23.65 -5.55 -9.37
C LEU A 294 23.79 -4.83 -10.70
N TRP A 295 23.86 -3.50 -10.69
CA TRP A 295 23.84 -2.66 -11.90
C TRP A 295 25.05 -1.71 -12.01
N GLY A 296 25.94 -1.65 -11.00
CA GLY A 296 27.05 -0.71 -10.99
C GLY A 296 26.66 0.75 -10.79
N LEU A 297 25.40 1.02 -10.41
CA LEU A 297 24.86 2.37 -10.23
C LEU A 297 25.12 2.86 -8.81
N LYS A 298 25.67 4.08 -8.68
CA LYS A 298 25.78 4.75 -7.37
C LYS A 298 24.45 5.41 -7.03
N ALA A 299 23.83 4.96 -5.94
CA ALA A 299 22.53 5.40 -5.46
C ALA A 299 22.64 6.36 -4.24
#